data_537ccf2ea562c05adf3678ca71c156bd
#
_entry.id   537ccf2ea562c05adf3678ca71c156bd
#
_cell.length_a   1.000
_cell.length_b   1.000
_cell.length_c   1.000
_cell.angle_alpha   90.00
_cell.angle_beta   90.00
_cell.angle_gamma   90.00
#
_symmetry.space_group_name_H-M   'P 1'
#
loop_
_entity.id
_entity.type
_entity.pdbx_description
1 polymer ?
#
loop_
_entity_poly.entity_id
_entity_poly.type
_entity_poly.pdbx_seq_one_letter_code
_entity_poly.pdbx_strand_id
1 'polypeptide(L)'
;MRWEKVQLYPKEEGGVGEACAGPGKRWGHTCNAIKGGRFLYVFGGYGKDNCQTNQVHVFDTASRTWSLLATKGTPPIPRDSHSCTTVGDNLFVFGGTDGMNPLKDLHILDTATCTWICPSVRGEGPEAREGHSAALVGKRLFIFGGCGKSSDNNDEIYYNDLYILNTETFVWKRAATLGNPPSARDSHTCSSWKNKIIVIGGEDGHDYYLSDVHILDADTLAWKELNTSGQMLTPRAGHSTVAFGKNLFVFGGFTDAQNLYDDLYMLDVDTGIWTKVITMGDGPSARFSVAGDCLDPLKSGVLVFIGGCNKTLEALDDMYYLHTGLIVRDERKLAKLSLRKQLKLKCQEQNLSNLAQDKALVRIEVSNDVNQPIPLSSYGQP
;
A
#
# COMPACT_ATOMS: atom_id res chain seq x y z
N MET A 1 -0.45 7.21 -16.99
CA MET A 1 -0.45 5.89 -16.34
C MET A 1 -1.66 5.09 -16.81
N ARG A 2 -1.68 3.76 -16.71
CA ARG A 2 -2.76 2.94 -17.27
C ARG A 2 -3.13 1.81 -16.32
N TRP A 3 -4.44 1.68 -16.06
CA TRP A 3 -4.99 0.52 -15.39
C TRP A 3 -5.16 -0.66 -16.34
N GLU A 4 -4.99 -1.86 -15.83
CA GLU A 4 -5.28 -3.13 -16.48
C GLU A 4 -5.98 -4.03 -15.48
N LYS A 5 -7.23 -4.41 -15.75
CA LYS A 5 -7.90 -5.46 -14.99
C LYS A 5 -7.25 -6.80 -15.33
N VAL A 6 -6.75 -7.49 -14.32
CA VAL A 6 -6.01 -8.74 -14.53
C VAL A 6 -6.97 -9.85 -14.93
N GLN A 7 -6.78 -10.40 -16.11
CA GLN A 7 -7.49 -11.57 -16.59
C GLN A 7 -6.82 -12.83 -16.04
N LEU A 8 -7.61 -13.69 -15.44
CA LEU A 8 -7.15 -14.98 -14.92
C LEU A 8 -7.26 -16.04 -16.01
N TYR A 9 -6.30 -16.92 -16.09
CA TYR A 9 -6.35 -18.09 -16.97
C TYR A 9 -6.66 -19.33 -16.13
N PRO A 10 -7.49 -20.27 -16.62
CA PRO A 10 -7.67 -21.56 -15.98
C PRO A 10 -6.34 -22.31 -15.97
N LYS A 11 -6.00 -22.93 -14.85
CA LYS A 11 -4.77 -23.73 -14.73
C LYS A 11 -4.91 -24.99 -15.58
N GLU A 12 -3.93 -25.26 -16.44
CA GLU A 12 -3.84 -26.55 -17.14
C GLU A 12 -3.61 -27.68 -16.13
N GLU A 13 -4.22 -28.85 -16.39
CA GLU A 13 -4.06 -30.03 -15.55
C GLU A 13 -2.58 -30.44 -15.48
N GLY A 14 -2.01 -30.54 -14.29
CA GLY A 14 -0.63 -31.01 -14.07
C GLY A 14 0.29 -30.07 -13.26
N GLY A 15 -0.17 -28.90 -12.83
CA GLY A 15 0.62 -27.99 -11.96
C GLY A 15 0.59 -28.38 -10.47
N VAL A 16 1.66 -28.04 -9.73
CA VAL A 16 1.76 -28.27 -8.29
C VAL A 16 0.74 -27.40 -7.54
N GLY A 17 -0.10 -28.02 -6.73
CA GLY A 17 -1.16 -27.40 -5.92
C GLY A 17 -2.55 -27.48 -6.55
N GLU A 18 -3.59 -27.38 -5.73
CA GLU A 18 -4.97 -27.36 -6.22
C GLU A 18 -5.22 -26.08 -7.02
N ALA A 19 -5.75 -26.22 -8.25
CA ALA A 19 -6.20 -25.09 -9.04
C ALA A 19 -7.35 -24.39 -8.30
N CYS A 20 -7.24 -23.10 -8.10
CA CYS A 20 -8.30 -22.32 -7.47
C CYS A 20 -8.63 -21.06 -8.29
N ALA A 21 -9.86 -20.57 -8.12
CA ALA A 21 -10.32 -19.35 -8.80
C ALA A 21 -9.69 -18.07 -8.22
N GLY A 22 -8.82 -18.19 -7.23
CA GLY A 22 -8.18 -17.09 -6.51
C GLY A 22 -8.60 -17.03 -5.05
N PRO A 23 -8.16 -15.96 -4.34
CA PRO A 23 -8.43 -15.82 -2.91
C PRO A 23 -9.91 -15.57 -2.59
N GLY A 24 -10.73 -15.24 -3.59
CA GLY A 24 -12.12 -14.86 -3.38
C GLY A 24 -12.27 -13.44 -2.80
N LYS A 25 -13.52 -13.06 -2.60
CA LYS A 25 -13.89 -11.74 -2.08
C LYS A 25 -13.39 -11.55 -0.67
N ARG A 26 -12.61 -10.47 -0.44
CA ARG A 26 -12.05 -10.15 0.88
C ARG A 26 -11.56 -8.72 1.01
N TRP A 27 -11.47 -8.26 2.25
CA TRP A 27 -10.81 -7.01 2.63
C TRP A 27 -9.98 -7.22 3.90
N GLY A 28 -9.10 -6.27 4.24
CA GLY A 28 -8.20 -6.39 5.39
C GLY A 28 -7.14 -7.50 5.27
N HIS A 29 -6.97 -8.05 4.06
CA HIS A 29 -5.92 -8.98 3.70
C HIS A 29 -4.63 -8.24 3.29
N THR A 30 -3.56 -8.99 3.09
CA THR A 30 -2.30 -8.48 2.58
C THR A 30 -1.93 -9.12 1.26
N CYS A 31 -1.15 -8.41 0.46
CA CYS A 31 -0.59 -8.86 -0.82
C CYS A 31 0.89 -8.50 -0.86
N ASN A 32 1.76 -9.49 -1.06
CA ASN A 32 3.20 -9.31 -1.07
C ASN A 32 3.83 -9.95 -2.29
N ALA A 33 4.66 -9.18 -3.00
CA ALA A 33 5.44 -9.64 -4.13
C ALA A 33 6.74 -10.33 -3.66
N ILE A 34 7.01 -11.50 -4.21
CA ILE A 34 8.18 -12.32 -3.90
C ILE A 34 8.93 -12.67 -5.18
N LYS A 35 10.23 -12.89 -5.07
CA LYS A 35 11.12 -13.29 -6.19
C LYS A 35 11.03 -12.35 -7.39
N GLY A 36 11.19 -11.05 -7.11
CA GLY A 36 11.16 -10.02 -8.15
C GLY A 36 9.83 -9.93 -8.88
N GLY A 37 8.72 -10.12 -8.17
CA GLY A 37 7.37 -10.04 -8.71
C GLY A 37 6.89 -11.27 -9.46
N ARG A 38 7.65 -12.36 -9.42
CA ARG A 38 7.21 -13.63 -10.03
C ARG A 38 5.97 -14.17 -9.35
N PHE A 39 5.88 -14.05 -8.02
CA PHE A 39 4.76 -14.54 -7.24
C PHE A 39 4.19 -13.43 -6.36
N LEU A 40 2.86 -13.40 -6.26
CA LEU A 40 2.13 -12.59 -5.29
C LEU A 40 1.50 -13.53 -4.26
N TYR A 41 1.76 -13.25 -2.99
CA TYR A 41 1.20 -13.97 -1.85
C TYR A 41 0.09 -13.14 -1.23
N VAL A 42 -1.11 -13.68 -1.16
CA VAL A 42 -2.26 -13.09 -0.49
C VAL A 42 -2.56 -13.88 0.76
N PHE A 43 -2.57 -13.21 1.92
CA PHE A 43 -2.80 -13.84 3.21
C PHE A 43 -3.91 -13.14 3.99
N GLY A 44 -4.74 -13.95 4.65
CA GLY A 44 -5.73 -13.48 5.60
C GLY A 44 -6.89 -12.70 4.98
N GLY A 45 -7.47 -11.84 5.77
CA GLY A 45 -8.60 -11.00 5.41
C GLY A 45 -9.94 -11.57 5.86
N TYR A 46 -10.95 -10.72 5.76
CA TYR A 46 -12.36 -11.01 6.07
C TYR A 46 -13.17 -11.02 4.78
N GLY A 47 -14.11 -11.91 4.65
CA GLY A 47 -14.98 -11.91 3.49
C GLY A 47 -15.85 -13.13 3.35
N LYS A 48 -15.30 -14.23 2.88
CA LYS A 48 -16.09 -15.45 2.65
C LYS A 48 -16.72 -15.96 3.95
N ASP A 49 -18.00 -16.27 3.90
CA ASP A 49 -18.77 -16.78 5.04
C ASP A 49 -18.80 -15.83 6.25
N ASN A 50 -18.57 -14.54 6.03
CA ASN A 50 -18.51 -13.49 7.06
C ASN A 50 -17.54 -13.83 8.21
N CYS A 51 -16.36 -14.33 7.87
CA CYS A 51 -15.31 -14.63 8.83
C CYS A 51 -13.92 -14.33 8.29
N GLN A 52 -12.96 -14.27 9.20
CA GLN A 52 -11.55 -14.16 8.88
C GLN A 52 -11.02 -15.48 8.34
N THR A 53 -9.91 -15.42 7.60
CA THR A 53 -9.20 -16.58 7.07
C THR A 53 -7.72 -16.52 7.40
N ASN A 54 -7.06 -17.68 7.37
CA ASN A 54 -5.59 -17.82 7.44
C ASN A 54 -5.02 -18.53 6.21
N GLN A 55 -5.79 -18.62 5.15
CA GLN A 55 -5.34 -19.21 3.90
C GLN A 55 -4.29 -18.32 3.21
N VAL A 56 -3.34 -18.97 2.56
CA VAL A 56 -2.34 -18.35 1.70
C VAL A 56 -2.64 -18.71 0.26
N HIS A 57 -2.92 -17.71 -0.56
CA HIS A 57 -3.07 -17.88 -2.00
C HIS A 57 -1.87 -17.30 -2.72
N VAL A 58 -1.43 -17.97 -3.76
CA VAL A 58 -0.27 -17.56 -4.56
C VAL A 58 -0.69 -17.36 -6.01
N PHE A 59 -0.41 -16.18 -6.52
CA PHE A 59 -0.58 -15.84 -7.92
C PHE A 59 0.77 -15.91 -8.65
N ASP A 60 0.84 -16.72 -9.69
CA ASP A 60 1.97 -16.73 -10.60
C ASP A 60 1.74 -15.68 -11.69
N THR A 61 2.53 -14.62 -11.68
CA THR A 61 2.36 -13.49 -12.60
C THR A 61 2.68 -13.82 -14.05
N ALA A 62 3.46 -14.85 -14.32
CA ALA A 62 3.78 -15.26 -15.69
C ALA A 62 2.69 -16.14 -16.30
N SER A 63 2.15 -17.10 -15.56
CA SER A 63 1.04 -17.95 -16.03
C SER A 63 -0.33 -17.32 -15.79
N ARG A 64 -0.42 -16.27 -14.96
CA ARG A 64 -1.67 -15.61 -14.52
C ARG A 64 -2.65 -16.59 -13.88
N THR A 65 -2.13 -17.48 -13.06
CA THR A 65 -2.92 -18.52 -12.37
C THR A 65 -2.79 -18.40 -10.86
N TRP A 66 -3.89 -18.72 -10.16
CA TRP A 66 -3.92 -18.83 -8.71
C TRP A 66 -3.72 -20.27 -8.25
N SER A 67 -3.11 -20.43 -7.10
CA SER A 67 -3.07 -21.69 -6.35
C SER A 67 -3.27 -21.41 -4.84
N LEU A 68 -3.92 -22.36 -4.18
CA LEU A 68 -3.97 -22.41 -2.72
C LEU A 68 -2.69 -23.08 -2.24
N LEU A 69 -1.96 -22.42 -1.35
CA LEU A 69 -0.69 -22.94 -0.86
C LEU A 69 -0.92 -23.94 0.28
N ALA A 70 -0.45 -25.16 0.09
CA ALA A 70 -0.37 -26.13 1.18
C ALA A 70 0.81 -25.78 2.07
N THR A 71 0.53 -25.23 3.26
CA THR A 71 1.55 -24.84 4.22
C THR A 71 1.83 -25.93 5.24
N LYS A 72 3.06 -25.95 5.76
CA LYS A 72 3.53 -26.78 6.86
C LYS A 72 3.66 -25.94 8.13
N GLY A 73 3.89 -26.61 9.26
CA GLY A 73 4.01 -25.96 10.56
C GLY A 73 2.65 -25.51 11.11
N THR A 74 2.67 -24.62 12.08
CA THR A 74 1.45 -24.09 12.71
C THR A 74 1.14 -22.72 12.10
N PRO A 75 0.09 -22.60 11.28
CA PRO A 75 -0.30 -21.32 10.73
C PRO A 75 -0.82 -20.37 11.80
N PRO A 76 -0.77 -19.04 11.58
CA PRO A 76 -1.46 -18.09 12.42
C PRO A 76 -2.97 -18.40 12.46
N ILE A 77 -3.65 -18.00 13.52
CA ILE A 77 -5.11 -18.03 13.53
C ILE A 77 -5.67 -17.10 12.44
N PRO A 78 -6.88 -17.36 11.92
CA PRO A 78 -7.54 -16.49 10.96
C PRO A 78 -7.56 -15.04 11.44
N ARG A 79 -7.27 -14.10 10.54
CA ARG A 79 -7.17 -12.68 10.89
C ARG A 79 -7.34 -11.74 9.71
N ASP A 80 -7.71 -10.52 10.01
CA ASP A 80 -7.67 -9.37 9.11
C ASP A 80 -6.98 -8.16 9.77
N SER A 81 -6.78 -7.09 9.02
CA SER A 81 -6.18 -5.83 9.49
C SER A 81 -4.80 -6.00 10.15
N HIS A 82 -4.10 -7.07 9.79
CA HIS A 82 -2.72 -7.37 10.15
C HIS A 82 -1.75 -6.67 9.19
N SER A 83 -0.48 -6.62 9.55
CA SER A 83 0.58 -6.28 8.62
C SER A 83 1.30 -7.53 8.12
N CYS A 84 1.75 -7.49 6.88
CA CYS A 84 2.62 -8.51 6.30
C CYS A 84 3.75 -7.82 5.53
N THR A 85 4.97 -8.09 5.94
CA THR A 85 6.17 -7.47 5.38
C THR A 85 7.08 -8.52 4.77
N THR A 86 7.51 -8.27 3.53
CA THR A 86 8.49 -9.12 2.85
C THR A 86 9.90 -8.83 3.39
N VAL A 87 10.57 -9.85 3.90
CA VAL A 87 11.96 -9.80 4.39
C VAL A 87 12.76 -10.88 3.65
N GLY A 88 13.53 -10.48 2.65
CA GLY A 88 14.10 -11.44 1.69
C GLY A 88 12.97 -12.12 0.91
N ASP A 89 12.90 -13.44 1.00
CA ASP A 89 11.80 -14.25 0.46
C ASP A 89 10.83 -14.75 1.55
N ASN A 90 10.87 -14.18 2.75
CA ASN A 90 9.99 -14.55 3.85
C ASN A 90 8.93 -13.50 4.11
N LEU A 91 7.78 -13.92 4.59
CA LEU A 91 6.66 -13.05 4.95
C LEU A 91 6.52 -12.98 6.46
N PHE A 92 6.67 -11.77 7.02
CA PHE A 92 6.51 -11.49 8.45
C PHE A 92 5.12 -10.94 8.70
N VAL A 93 4.26 -11.73 9.34
CA VAL A 93 2.87 -11.38 9.68
C VAL A 93 2.81 -10.97 11.14
N PHE A 94 2.30 -9.79 11.42
CA PHE A 94 2.15 -9.27 12.76
C PHE A 94 0.73 -8.73 13.03
N GLY A 95 0.18 -9.07 14.20
CA GLY A 95 -1.04 -8.46 14.73
C GLY A 95 -2.29 -8.69 13.89
N GLY A 96 -3.14 -7.70 13.85
CA GLY A 96 -4.47 -7.75 13.26
C GLY A 96 -5.52 -8.12 14.28
N THR A 97 -6.66 -8.63 13.82
CA THR A 97 -7.77 -9.07 14.66
C THR A 97 -8.30 -10.43 14.24
N ASP A 98 -8.79 -11.21 15.19
CA ASP A 98 -9.55 -12.43 14.94
C ASP A 98 -11.05 -12.17 14.79
N GLY A 99 -11.45 -10.88 14.77
CA GLY A 99 -12.83 -10.40 14.71
C GLY A 99 -13.44 -10.12 16.09
N MET A 100 -12.79 -10.56 17.17
CA MET A 100 -13.20 -10.28 18.54
C MET A 100 -12.11 -9.53 19.32
N ASN A 101 -10.86 -9.88 19.08
CA ASN A 101 -9.72 -9.34 19.83
C ASN A 101 -8.59 -8.94 18.91
N PRO A 102 -7.91 -7.82 19.21
CA PRO A 102 -6.66 -7.48 18.54
C PRO A 102 -5.58 -8.50 18.92
N LEU A 103 -4.61 -8.69 18.04
CA LEU A 103 -3.54 -9.69 18.14
C LEU A 103 -2.16 -9.02 18.24
N LYS A 104 -1.19 -9.73 18.82
CA LYS A 104 0.20 -9.27 18.95
C LYS A 104 1.26 -10.31 18.61
N ASP A 105 0.85 -11.43 18.07
CA ASP A 105 1.74 -12.51 17.68
C ASP A 105 2.46 -12.20 16.35
N LEU A 106 3.67 -12.74 16.25
CA LEU A 106 4.49 -12.68 15.04
C LEU A 106 4.61 -14.08 14.46
N HIS A 107 4.31 -14.20 13.18
CA HIS A 107 4.51 -15.43 12.41
C HIS A 107 5.32 -15.14 11.16
N ILE A 108 6.12 -16.12 10.74
CA ILE A 108 6.93 -16.01 9.53
C ILE A 108 6.55 -17.16 8.61
N LEU A 109 6.18 -16.84 7.36
CA LEU A 109 6.09 -17.84 6.31
C LEU A 109 7.40 -17.88 5.53
N ASP A 110 8.12 -18.98 5.67
CA ASP A 110 9.23 -19.30 4.77
C ASP A 110 8.65 -19.78 3.43
N THR A 111 8.75 -18.93 2.41
CA THR A 111 8.16 -19.22 1.11
C THR A 111 8.94 -20.28 0.31
N ALA A 112 10.20 -20.56 0.68
CA ALA A 112 11.00 -21.60 0.02
C ALA A 112 10.55 -23.00 0.45
N THR A 113 10.20 -23.18 1.72
CA THR A 113 9.76 -24.46 2.30
C THR A 113 8.25 -24.53 2.51
N CYS A 114 7.52 -23.44 2.27
CA CYS A 114 6.09 -23.28 2.56
C CYS A 114 5.76 -23.57 4.03
N THR A 115 6.62 -23.15 4.94
CA THR A 115 6.51 -23.51 6.38
C THR A 115 6.26 -22.27 7.22
N TRP A 116 5.23 -22.33 8.06
CA TRP A 116 4.99 -21.34 9.10
C TRP A 116 5.90 -21.54 10.29
N ILE A 117 6.52 -20.46 10.75
CA ILE A 117 7.44 -20.42 11.89
C ILE A 117 6.88 -19.38 12.87
N CYS A 118 6.74 -19.76 14.14
CA CYS A 118 6.49 -18.84 15.23
C CYS A 118 7.82 -18.59 15.94
N PRO A 119 8.52 -17.47 15.67
CA PRO A 119 9.84 -17.25 16.24
C PRO A 119 9.75 -16.95 17.73
N SER A 120 10.75 -17.39 18.49
CA SER A 120 10.91 -16.97 19.87
C SER A 120 11.42 -15.53 19.91
N VAL A 121 10.52 -14.59 20.23
CA VAL A 121 10.83 -13.17 20.33
C VAL A 121 11.30 -12.80 21.73
N ARG A 122 12.16 -11.79 21.83
CA ARG A 122 12.68 -11.22 23.08
C ARG A 122 12.48 -9.71 23.08
N GLY A 123 12.58 -9.11 24.26
CA GLY A 123 12.44 -7.67 24.43
C GLY A 123 11.00 -7.22 24.58
N GLU A 124 10.80 -5.91 24.56
CA GLU A 124 9.49 -5.28 24.69
C GLU A 124 8.85 -5.09 23.31
N GLY A 125 7.87 -5.93 22.99
CA GLY A 125 7.10 -5.86 21.75
C GLY A 125 5.83 -5.02 21.90
N PRO A 126 5.16 -4.75 20.75
CA PRO A 126 3.92 -3.98 20.76
C PRO A 126 2.79 -4.71 21.50
N GLU A 127 1.90 -3.94 22.11
CA GLU A 127 0.61 -4.46 22.55
C GLU A 127 -0.24 -4.90 21.36
N ALA A 128 -1.24 -5.75 21.66
CA ALA A 128 -2.15 -6.26 20.65
C ALA A 128 -2.84 -5.12 19.90
N ARG A 129 -2.82 -5.18 18.57
CA ARG A 129 -3.30 -4.10 17.72
C ARG A 129 -3.70 -4.56 16.34
N GLU A 130 -4.65 -3.86 15.78
CA GLU A 130 -5.10 -3.94 14.40
C GLU A 130 -5.03 -2.57 13.72
N GLY A 131 -5.14 -2.51 12.40
CA GLY A 131 -5.08 -1.25 11.66
C GLY A 131 -3.76 -0.48 11.79
N HIS A 132 -2.74 -1.13 12.38
CA HIS A 132 -1.37 -0.63 12.40
C HIS A 132 -0.72 -0.77 11.02
N SER A 133 0.42 -0.15 10.85
CA SER A 133 1.21 -0.31 9.64
C SER A 133 2.65 -0.71 9.95
N ALA A 134 3.29 -1.31 8.95
CA ALA A 134 4.65 -1.81 9.07
C ALA A 134 5.50 -1.37 7.87
N ALA A 135 6.79 -1.14 8.12
CA ALA A 135 7.77 -0.87 7.07
C ALA A 135 9.14 -1.43 7.43
N LEU A 136 9.86 -1.89 6.42
CA LEU A 136 11.19 -2.48 6.58
C LEU A 136 12.27 -1.50 6.11
N VAL A 137 13.27 -1.26 6.97
CA VAL A 137 14.49 -0.54 6.61
C VAL A 137 15.71 -1.37 7.01
N GLY A 138 16.42 -1.89 6.04
CA GLY A 138 17.52 -2.83 6.27
C GLY A 138 17.02 -4.11 6.94
N LYS A 139 17.48 -4.38 8.16
CA LYS A 139 17.08 -5.54 8.98
C LYS A 139 16.11 -5.18 10.10
N ARG A 140 15.57 -3.98 10.08
CA ARG A 140 14.68 -3.43 11.10
C ARG A 140 13.25 -3.34 10.55
N LEU A 141 12.33 -4.09 11.14
CA LEU A 141 10.90 -4.00 10.89
C LEU A 141 10.30 -3.03 11.91
N PHE A 142 9.72 -1.96 11.40
CA PHE A 142 9.07 -0.91 12.18
C PHE A 142 7.57 -1.14 12.20
N ILE A 143 6.96 -1.10 13.39
CA ILE A 143 5.51 -1.14 13.59
C ILE A 143 5.08 0.18 14.20
N PHE A 144 4.12 0.83 13.58
CA PHE A 144 3.59 2.13 14.03
C PHE A 144 2.06 2.13 14.11
N GLY A 145 1.55 2.72 15.19
CA GLY A 145 0.15 3.05 15.34
C GLY A 145 -0.79 1.83 15.47
N GLY A 146 -1.99 2.00 14.97
CA GLY A 146 -3.07 1.04 15.09
C GLY A 146 -3.94 1.28 16.31
N CYS A 147 -4.96 0.44 16.48
CA CYS A 147 -5.81 0.44 17.65
C CYS A 147 -5.81 -0.92 18.35
N GLY A 148 -6.14 -0.91 19.61
CA GLY A 148 -6.23 -2.08 20.47
C GLY A 148 -7.26 -1.89 21.55
N LYS A 149 -7.20 -2.72 22.57
CA LYS A 149 -8.11 -2.66 23.72
C LYS A 149 -7.35 -2.39 25.00
N SER A 150 -7.92 -1.52 25.84
CA SER A 150 -7.42 -1.30 27.19
C SER A 150 -7.55 -2.58 28.04
N SER A 151 -6.52 -2.87 28.83
CA SER A 151 -6.54 -3.98 29.79
C SER A 151 -7.58 -3.80 30.91
N ASP A 152 -7.95 -2.55 31.21
CA ASP A 152 -8.72 -2.22 32.40
C ASP A 152 -10.23 -2.24 32.16
N ASN A 153 -10.68 -1.78 30.99
CA ASN A 153 -12.10 -1.58 30.69
C ASN A 153 -12.54 -2.06 29.30
N ASN A 154 -11.63 -2.65 28.51
CA ASN A 154 -11.83 -3.05 27.11
C ASN A 154 -12.19 -1.86 26.16
N ASP A 155 -11.99 -0.62 26.57
CA ASP A 155 -12.13 0.53 25.70
C ASP A 155 -11.10 0.49 24.58
N GLU A 156 -11.48 1.03 23.45
CA GLU A 156 -10.58 1.17 22.31
C GLU A 156 -9.46 2.17 22.61
N ILE A 157 -8.24 1.78 22.29
CA ILE A 157 -7.04 2.62 22.44
C ILE A 157 -6.36 2.78 21.09
N TYR A 158 -6.10 4.02 20.70
CA TYR A 158 -5.29 4.37 19.54
C TYR A 158 -3.84 4.60 19.93
N TYR A 159 -2.92 4.11 19.10
CA TYR A 159 -1.48 4.17 19.36
C TYR A 159 -0.77 5.14 18.43
N ASN A 160 0.28 5.77 18.95
CA ASN A 160 1.31 6.49 18.18
C ASN A 160 2.73 6.10 18.57
N ASP A 161 2.86 4.97 19.24
CA ASP A 161 4.14 4.39 19.60
C ASP A 161 4.80 3.71 18.41
N LEU A 162 6.10 3.57 18.49
CA LEU A 162 6.93 2.95 17.48
C LEU A 162 7.71 1.78 18.08
N TYR A 163 7.61 0.62 17.46
CA TYR A 163 8.38 -0.55 17.83
C TYR A 163 9.25 -1.03 16.68
N ILE A 164 10.41 -1.56 17.02
CA ILE A 164 11.38 -2.04 16.06
C ILE A 164 11.72 -3.49 16.39
N LEU A 165 11.50 -4.38 15.40
CA LEU A 165 11.98 -5.75 15.44
C LEU A 165 13.26 -5.88 14.64
N ASN A 166 14.32 -6.41 15.24
CA ASN A 166 15.44 -6.90 14.47
C ASN A 166 15.06 -8.26 13.86
N THR A 167 14.99 -8.33 12.53
CA THR A 167 14.49 -9.50 11.79
C THR A 167 15.44 -10.70 11.77
N GLU A 168 16.68 -10.55 12.25
CA GLU A 168 17.64 -11.64 12.37
C GLU A 168 17.71 -12.20 13.78
N THR A 169 17.63 -11.33 14.79
CA THR A 169 17.78 -11.72 16.20
C THR A 169 16.44 -11.89 16.93
N PHE A 170 15.33 -11.47 16.30
CA PHE A 170 13.97 -11.47 16.84
C PHE A 170 13.86 -10.73 18.18
N VAL A 171 14.60 -9.64 18.32
CA VAL A 171 14.54 -8.76 19.49
C VAL A 171 13.70 -7.54 19.17
N TRP A 172 12.64 -7.37 19.96
CA TRP A 172 11.81 -6.17 19.97
C TRP A 172 12.42 -5.07 20.81
N LYS A 173 12.23 -3.84 20.36
CA LYS A 173 12.58 -2.64 21.11
C LYS A 173 11.51 -1.57 20.89
N ARG A 174 11.00 -1.01 21.98
CA ARG A 174 10.22 0.22 21.91
C ARG A 174 11.16 1.37 21.56
N ALA A 175 10.85 2.13 20.54
CA ALA A 175 11.71 3.22 20.09
C ALA A 175 11.45 4.49 20.91
N ALA A 176 12.51 5.05 21.49
CA ALA A 176 12.49 6.43 21.99
C ALA A 176 12.71 7.37 20.80
N THR A 177 11.67 8.02 20.32
CA THR A 177 11.72 8.88 19.15
C THR A 177 11.98 10.33 19.53
N LEU A 178 12.57 11.08 18.61
CA LEU A 178 12.81 12.51 18.69
C LEU A 178 11.82 13.28 17.81
N GLY A 179 11.69 14.58 18.02
CA GLY A 179 10.80 15.43 17.23
C GLY A 179 9.32 15.22 17.56
N ASN A 180 8.45 15.55 16.61
CA ASN A 180 7.01 15.45 16.78
C ASN A 180 6.48 14.23 16.03
N PRO A 181 6.11 13.14 16.74
CA PRO A 181 5.51 11.98 16.11
C PRO A 181 4.11 12.31 15.57
N PRO A 182 3.58 11.51 14.62
CA PRO A 182 2.19 11.61 14.23
C PRO A 182 1.27 11.41 15.44
N SER A 183 0.05 11.95 15.39
CA SER A 183 -0.99 11.62 16.36
C SER A 183 -1.28 10.12 16.37
N ALA A 184 -1.86 9.63 17.47
CA ALA A 184 -2.34 8.28 17.57
C ALA A 184 -3.40 8.03 16.48
N ARG A 185 -3.27 6.97 15.72
CA ARG A 185 -4.10 6.69 14.55
C ARG A 185 -4.10 5.23 14.14
N ASP A 186 -5.14 4.84 13.44
CA ASP A 186 -5.23 3.56 12.76
C ASP A 186 -5.53 3.74 11.26
N SER A 187 -5.58 2.65 10.51
CA SER A 187 -5.93 2.61 9.08
C SER A 187 -5.15 3.60 8.20
N HIS A 188 -3.97 4.02 8.70
CA HIS A 188 -2.95 4.76 7.99
C HIS A 188 -2.04 3.80 7.22
N THR A 189 -1.12 4.33 6.43
CA THR A 189 -0.10 3.53 5.75
C THR A 189 1.31 3.94 6.13
N CYS A 190 2.22 2.97 6.18
CA CYS A 190 3.66 3.17 6.25
C CYS A 190 4.33 2.65 5.00
N SER A 191 5.24 3.43 4.48
CA SER A 191 6.10 3.05 3.36
C SER A 191 7.54 3.38 3.67
N SER A 192 8.48 2.65 3.08
CA SER A 192 9.91 2.95 3.23
C SER A 192 10.50 3.51 1.94
N TRP A 193 11.35 4.52 2.07
CA TRP A 193 12.19 5.06 1.00
C TRP A 193 13.58 5.38 1.55
N LYS A 194 14.61 4.71 1.03
CA LYS A 194 15.97 4.77 1.56
C LYS A 194 15.98 4.40 3.06
N ASN A 195 16.48 5.28 3.92
CA ASN A 195 16.48 5.12 5.37
C ASN A 195 15.29 5.84 6.06
N LYS A 196 14.21 6.09 5.34
CA LYS A 196 13.05 6.84 5.86
C LYS A 196 11.81 5.97 5.88
N ILE A 197 10.96 6.19 6.87
CA ILE A 197 9.62 5.66 6.93
C ILE A 197 8.64 6.82 6.78
N ILE A 198 7.66 6.66 5.90
CA ILE A 198 6.68 7.67 5.55
C ILE A 198 5.31 7.18 6.00
N VAL A 199 4.66 7.94 6.87
CA VAL A 199 3.30 7.71 7.37
C VAL A 199 2.35 8.66 6.69
N ILE A 200 1.24 8.14 6.14
CA ILE A 200 0.24 8.93 5.42
C ILE A 200 -1.15 8.65 5.96
N GLY A 201 -1.89 9.69 6.33
CA GLY A 201 -3.31 9.66 6.63
C GLY A 201 -3.71 8.79 7.79
N GLY A 202 -4.86 8.15 7.67
CA GLY A 202 -5.49 7.36 8.72
C GLY A 202 -6.60 8.12 9.44
N GLU A 203 -7.06 7.55 10.54
CA GLU A 203 -8.12 8.07 11.41
C GLU A 203 -7.61 8.13 12.84
N ASP A 204 -7.92 9.19 13.56
CA ASP A 204 -7.57 9.30 14.97
C ASP A 204 -8.73 8.83 15.88
N GLY A 205 -8.48 8.74 17.18
CA GLY A 205 -9.47 8.27 18.15
C GLY A 205 -10.66 9.23 18.37
N HIS A 206 -10.79 10.27 17.56
CA HIS A 206 -11.89 11.25 17.60
C HIS A 206 -12.66 11.31 16.28
N ASP A 207 -12.54 10.25 15.45
CA ASP A 207 -13.17 10.13 14.14
C ASP A 207 -12.72 11.23 13.13
N TYR A 208 -11.51 11.78 13.31
CA TYR A 208 -10.92 12.71 12.36
C TYR A 208 -10.07 11.97 11.33
N TYR A 209 -10.42 12.14 10.07
CA TYR A 209 -9.66 11.61 8.93
C TYR A 209 -8.50 12.55 8.62
N LEU A 210 -7.35 11.96 8.33
CA LEU A 210 -6.09 12.66 8.23
C LEU A 210 -5.54 12.58 6.79
N SER A 211 -4.77 13.61 6.42
CA SER A 211 -4.06 13.66 5.13
C SER A 211 -2.60 14.10 5.29
N ASP A 212 -2.16 14.25 6.54
CA ASP A 212 -0.81 14.64 6.87
C ASP A 212 0.22 13.56 6.46
N VAL A 213 1.43 14.00 6.24
CA VAL A 213 2.55 13.14 5.91
C VAL A 213 3.67 13.36 6.92
N HIS A 214 4.07 12.28 7.58
CA HIS A 214 5.17 12.33 8.53
C HIS A 214 6.31 11.43 8.04
N ILE A 215 7.53 11.88 8.27
CA ILE A 215 8.74 11.13 7.94
C ILE A 215 9.52 10.85 9.20
N LEU A 216 9.84 9.59 9.42
CA LEU A 216 10.81 9.11 10.38
C LEU A 216 12.14 8.86 9.69
N ASP A 217 13.20 9.45 10.19
CA ASP A 217 14.55 9.00 9.87
C ASP A 217 14.86 7.74 10.69
N ALA A 218 15.10 6.62 10.01
CA ALA A 218 15.26 5.33 10.66
C ALA A 218 16.57 5.19 11.47
N ASP A 219 17.55 6.03 11.21
CA ASP A 219 18.83 5.98 11.93
C ASP A 219 18.83 6.85 13.18
N THR A 220 18.29 8.05 13.09
CA THR A 220 18.19 8.99 14.22
C THR A 220 16.93 8.83 15.04
N LEU A 221 15.93 8.12 14.53
CA LEU A 221 14.59 7.97 15.09
C LEU A 221 13.88 9.32 15.31
N ALA A 222 14.17 10.30 14.46
CA ALA A 222 13.59 11.62 14.51
C ALA A 222 12.41 11.75 13.55
N TRP A 223 11.26 12.14 14.09
CA TRP A 223 10.06 12.46 13.34
C TRP A 223 10.07 13.90 12.85
N LYS A 224 9.57 14.12 11.66
CA LYS A 224 9.16 15.42 11.18
C LYS A 224 7.93 15.30 10.29
N GLU A 225 7.06 16.29 10.36
CA GLU A 225 6.00 16.47 9.38
C GLU A 225 6.58 16.96 8.04
N LEU A 226 6.17 16.36 6.93
CA LEU A 226 6.57 16.79 5.61
C LEU A 226 5.62 17.89 5.12
N ASN A 227 6.15 19.09 4.90
CA ASN A 227 5.40 20.13 4.23
C ASN A 227 5.15 19.70 2.77
N THR A 228 3.90 19.48 2.45
CA THR A 228 3.49 19.04 1.12
C THR A 228 2.81 20.17 0.35
N SER A 229 2.82 20.07 -0.98
CA SER A 229 2.23 21.03 -1.90
C SER A 229 1.66 20.33 -3.13
N GLY A 230 1.13 21.09 -4.07
CA GLY A 230 0.54 20.57 -5.30
C GLY A 230 -0.94 20.22 -5.11
N GLN A 231 -1.38 19.14 -5.73
CA GLN A 231 -2.77 18.67 -5.64
C GLN A 231 -2.95 17.83 -4.38
N MET A 232 -3.21 18.48 -3.26
CA MET A 232 -3.22 17.87 -1.93
C MET A 232 -4.14 16.67 -1.83
N LEU A 233 -3.65 15.63 -1.15
CA LEU A 233 -4.44 14.46 -0.79
C LEU A 233 -5.63 14.86 0.09
N THR A 234 -6.82 14.38 -0.25
CA THR A 234 -7.97 14.51 0.66
C THR A 234 -7.82 13.60 1.87
N PRO A 235 -8.25 14.03 3.08
CA PRO A 235 -8.20 13.21 4.28
C PRO A 235 -8.86 11.85 4.07
N ARG A 236 -8.21 10.79 4.54
CA ARG A 236 -8.71 9.41 4.34
C ARG A 236 -8.07 8.39 5.27
N ALA A 237 -8.81 7.33 5.52
CA ALA A 237 -8.38 6.12 6.20
C ALA A 237 -8.65 4.89 5.31
N GLY A 238 -8.04 3.76 5.62
CA GLY A 238 -8.26 2.51 4.89
C GLY A 238 -7.80 2.53 3.43
N HIS A 239 -6.99 3.51 3.05
CA HIS A 239 -6.36 3.59 1.73
C HIS A 239 -5.19 2.60 1.63
N SER A 240 -4.77 2.33 0.40
CA SER A 240 -3.55 1.58 0.12
C SER A 240 -2.46 2.52 -0.38
N THR A 241 -1.24 2.33 0.10
CA THR A 241 -0.06 3.04 -0.41
C THR A 241 0.97 2.05 -0.91
N VAL A 242 1.37 2.19 -2.16
CA VAL A 242 2.42 1.37 -2.77
C VAL A 242 3.58 2.26 -3.19
N ALA A 243 4.77 1.91 -2.74
CA ALA A 243 5.99 2.64 -3.05
C ALA A 243 6.64 2.12 -4.34
N PHE A 244 7.04 3.04 -5.22
CA PHE A 244 7.91 2.77 -6.35
C PHE A 244 9.02 3.81 -6.43
N GLY A 245 10.18 3.45 -5.92
CA GLY A 245 11.27 4.40 -5.71
C GLY A 245 10.85 5.50 -4.72
N LYS A 246 11.05 6.76 -5.09
CA LYS A 246 10.66 7.92 -4.28
C LYS A 246 9.16 8.28 -4.40
N ASN A 247 8.42 7.61 -5.27
CA ASN A 247 7.02 7.90 -5.52
C ASN A 247 6.12 6.96 -4.71
N LEU A 248 5.25 7.52 -3.90
CA LEU A 248 4.23 6.80 -3.14
C LEU A 248 2.88 6.97 -3.82
N PHE A 249 2.27 5.87 -4.22
CA PHE A 249 0.96 5.84 -4.87
C PHE A 249 -0.11 5.51 -3.84
N VAL A 250 -1.04 6.44 -3.64
CA VAL A 250 -2.16 6.30 -2.69
C VAL A 250 -3.45 6.09 -3.47
N PHE A 251 -4.11 4.98 -3.22
CA PHE A 251 -5.36 4.60 -3.86
C PHE A 251 -6.46 4.29 -2.84
N GLY A 252 -7.68 4.74 -3.15
CA GLY A 252 -8.87 4.38 -2.41
C GLY A 252 -8.95 4.97 -1.00
N GLY A 253 -9.64 4.27 -0.12
CA GLY A 253 -9.93 4.70 1.25
C GLY A 253 -11.26 5.44 1.37
N PHE A 254 -11.54 5.95 2.57
CA PHE A 254 -12.80 6.61 2.91
C PHE A 254 -12.58 7.77 3.90
N THR A 255 -13.56 8.68 3.98
CA THR A 255 -13.65 9.70 5.04
C THR A 255 -14.86 9.50 5.95
N ASP A 256 -15.90 8.85 5.46
CA ASP A 256 -17.09 8.45 6.21
C ASP A 256 -17.79 7.34 5.43
N ALA A 257 -18.90 6.81 5.95
CA ALA A 257 -19.64 5.72 5.32
C ALA A 257 -20.20 6.06 3.92
N GLN A 258 -20.17 7.33 3.51
CA GLN A 258 -20.72 7.79 2.25
C GLN A 258 -19.65 8.19 1.22
N ASN A 259 -18.42 8.53 1.65
CA ASN A 259 -17.36 9.04 0.79
C ASN A 259 -16.21 8.03 0.68
N LEU A 260 -16.37 7.06 -0.22
CA LEU A 260 -15.29 6.20 -0.66
C LEU A 260 -14.59 6.80 -1.88
N TYR A 261 -13.30 6.53 -2.01
CA TYR A 261 -12.46 7.03 -3.08
C TYR A 261 -12.07 5.95 -4.08
N ASP A 262 -12.02 6.34 -5.36
CA ASP A 262 -11.44 5.58 -6.47
C ASP A 262 -10.29 6.34 -7.14
N ASP A 263 -9.92 7.48 -6.56
CA ASP A 263 -8.87 8.33 -7.07
C ASP A 263 -7.48 7.78 -6.74
N LEU A 264 -6.51 8.19 -7.55
CA LEU A 264 -5.11 7.84 -7.39
C LEU A 264 -4.29 9.11 -7.21
N TYR A 265 -3.51 9.16 -6.15
CA TYR A 265 -2.54 10.22 -5.88
C TYR A 265 -1.13 9.67 -5.87
N MET A 266 -0.19 10.50 -6.23
CA MET A 266 1.25 10.20 -6.16
C MET A 266 1.96 11.30 -5.36
N LEU A 267 2.70 10.90 -4.33
CA LEU A 267 3.60 11.77 -3.59
C LEU A 267 5.04 11.52 -4.02
N ASP A 268 5.72 12.55 -4.45
CA ASP A 268 7.19 12.55 -4.55
C ASP A 268 7.77 12.89 -3.17
N VAL A 269 8.40 11.92 -2.51
CA VAL A 269 8.92 12.06 -1.14
C VAL A 269 10.07 13.06 -1.05
N ASP A 270 10.87 13.19 -2.11
CA ASP A 270 12.02 14.09 -2.12
C ASP A 270 11.59 15.56 -2.25
N THR A 271 10.51 15.85 -2.98
CA THR A 271 10.02 17.21 -3.20
C THR A 271 8.82 17.59 -2.33
N GLY A 272 8.11 16.61 -1.78
CA GLY A 272 6.85 16.83 -1.04
C GLY A 272 5.67 17.23 -1.93
N ILE A 273 5.74 16.97 -3.24
CA ILE A 273 4.70 17.37 -4.17
C ILE A 273 3.70 16.23 -4.37
N TRP A 274 2.42 16.54 -4.13
CA TRP A 274 1.29 15.69 -4.48
C TRP A 274 0.81 15.95 -5.89
N THR A 275 0.51 14.88 -6.61
CA THR A 275 -0.11 14.91 -7.93
C THR A 275 -1.31 13.97 -7.94
N LYS A 276 -2.48 14.46 -8.31
CA LYS A 276 -3.63 13.61 -8.62
C LYS A 276 -3.40 12.96 -9.98
N VAL A 277 -3.30 11.65 -10.00
CA VAL A 277 -2.89 10.92 -11.21
C VAL A 277 -4.08 10.69 -12.12
N ILE A 278 -3.98 11.17 -13.34
CA ILE A 278 -4.94 10.84 -14.40
C ILE A 278 -4.50 9.53 -15.04
N THR A 279 -5.40 8.56 -15.04
CA THR A 279 -5.16 7.23 -15.58
C THR A 279 -5.97 6.97 -16.83
N MET A 280 -5.48 6.08 -17.69
CA MET A 280 -6.20 5.51 -18.82
C MET A 280 -6.69 4.11 -18.45
N GLY A 281 -7.75 3.66 -19.11
CA GLY A 281 -8.39 2.37 -18.85
C GLY A 281 -9.30 2.40 -17.63
N ASP A 282 -10.09 1.34 -17.49
CA ASP A 282 -11.02 1.19 -16.38
C ASP A 282 -10.26 0.73 -15.14
N GLY A 283 -10.16 1.59 -14.16
CA GLY A 283 -9.54 1.30 -12.86
C GLY A 283 -10.48 0.63 -11.87
N PRO A 284 -9.96 0.29 -10.68
CA PRO A 284 -10.81 -0.24 -9.61
C PRO A 284 -11.89 0.78 -9.21
N SER A 285 -13.07 0.27 -8.84
CA SER A 285 -14.13 1.09 -8.23
C SER A 285 -13.69 1.65 -6.86
N ALA A 286 -14.43 2.64 -6.36
CA ALA A 286 -14.22 3.20 -5.03
C ALA A 286 -14.28 2.09 -3.97
N ARG A 287 -13.23 2.01 -3.14
CA ARG A 287 -13.05 0.94 -2.15
C ARG A 287 -12.05 1.29 -1.08
N PHE A 288 -12.13 0.60 0.05
CA PHE A 288 -11.18 0.67 1.15
C PHE A 288 -10.59 -0.71 1.48
N SER A 289 -9.55 -0.75 2.29
CA SER A 289 -8.86 -1.97 2.72
C SER A 289 -8.45 -2.89 1.55
N VAL A 290 -8.08 -2.27 0.44
CA VAL A 290 -7.50 -2.95 -0.71
C VAL A 290 -6.03 -3.25 -0.43
N ALA A 291 -5.58 -4.46 -0.74
CA ALA A 291 -4.17 -4.81 -0.62
C ALA A 291 -3.41 -4.47 -1.91
N GLY A 292 -2.18 -4.01 -1.75
CA GLY A 292 -1.34 -3.67 -2.90
C GLY A 292 0.14 -3.87 -2.63
N ASP A 293 0.89 -4.08 -3.72
CA ASP A 293 2.36 -4.12 -3.68
C ASP A 293 2.94 -3.74 -5.05
N CYS A 294 4.23 -3.48 -5.08
CA CYS A 294 5.00 -3.30 -6.32
C CYS A 294 5.51 -4.65 -6.80
N LEU A 295 5.24 -5.03 -8.06
CA LEU A 295 5.67 -6.32 -8.59
C LEU A 295 7.19 -6.48 -8.57
N ASP A 296 7.90 -5.53 -9.14
CA ASP A 296 9.36 -5.53 -9.16
C ASP A 296 9.88 -4.10 -8.98
N PRO A 297 10.25 -3.73 -7.74
CA PRO A 297 10.70 -2.36 -7.45
C PRO A 297 12.00 -1.97 -8.16
N LEU A 298 12.72 -2.94 -8.72
CA LEU A 298 14.00 -2.69 -9.40
C LEU A 298 13.89 -2.62 -10.92
N LYS A 299 12.81 -3.14 -11.51
CA LYS A 299 12.72 -3.28 -12.96
C LYS A 299 11.49 -2.65 -13.58
N SER A 300 10.33 -2.83 -12.98
CA SER A 300 9.08 -2.41 -13.61
C SER A 300 8.24 -1.56 -12.68
N GLY A 301 7.76 -0.45 -13.20
CA GLY A 301 6.78 0.40 -12.50
C GLY A 301 5.38 -0.17 -12.61
N VAL A 302 5.19 -1.45 -12.31
CA VAL A 302 3.87 -2.10 -12.25
C VAL A 302 3.49 -2.35 -10.80
N LEU A 303 2.39 -1.75 -10.39
CA LEU A 303 1.82 -1.93 -9.07
C LEU A 303 0.59 -2.83 -9.18
N VAL A 304 0.33 -3.62 -8.15
CA VAL A 304 -0.86 -4.47 -8.06
C VAL A 304 -1.78 -3.99 -6.96
N PHE A 305 -3.09 -4.07 -7.19
CA PHE A 305 -4.14 -3.82 -6.20
C PHE A 305 -5.18 -4.93 -6.32
N ILE A 306 -5.58 -5.50 -5.17
CA ILE A 306 -6.50 -6.64 -5.14
C ILE A 306 -7.49 -6.52 -4.00
N GLY A 307 -8.77 -6.84 -4.29
CA GLY A 307 -9.83 -6.94 -3.32
C GLY A 307 -10.23 -5.60 -2.71
N GLY A 308 -10.55 -5.62 -1.45
CA GLY A 308 -11.07 -4.48 -0.71
C GLY A 308 -12.58 -4.57 -0.50
N CYS A 309 -13.17 -3.50 0.00
CA CYS A 309 -14.59 -3.40 0.35
C CYS A 309 -15.22 -2.17 -0.32
N ASN A 310 -16.41 -2.33 -0.86
CA ASN A 310 -17.15 -1.23 -1.47
C ASN A 310 -18.06 -0.50 -0.46
N LYS A 311 -18.79 0.51 -0.93
CA LYS A 311 -19.68 1.33 -0.13
C LYS A 311 -20.85 0.53 0.52
N THR A 312 -21.27 -0.58 -0.09
CA THR A 312 -22.32 -1.43 0.44
C THR A 312 -21.79 -2.52 1.37
N LEU A 313 -20.54 -2.38 1.82
CA LEU A 313 -19.82 -3.33 2.67
C LEU A 313 -19.66 -4.72 2.05
N GLU A 314 -19.66 -4.78 0.72
CA GLU A 314 -19.40 -6.01 0.00
C GLU A 314 -17.90 -6.14 -0.29
N ALA A 315 -17.34 -7.28 0.07
CA ALA A 315 -15.97 -7.62 -0.26
C ALA A 315 -15.81 -7.87 -1.76
N LEU A 316 -14.65 -7.51 -2.30
CA LEU A 316 -14.30 -7.59 -3.72
C LEU A 316 -13.18 -8.60 -3.94
N ASP A 317 -13.08 -9.16 -5.16
CA ASP A 317 -12.07 -10.16 -5.56
C ASP A 317 -11.29 -9.80 -6.82
N ASP A 318 -11.61 -8.66 -7.43
CA ASP A 318 -10.94 -8.22 -8.64
C ASP A 318 -9.52 -7.73 -8.36
N MET A 319 -8.65 -7.91 -9.35
CA MET A 319 -7.24 -7.54 -9.29
C MET A 319 -6.90 -6.63 -10.48
N TYR A 320 -6.09 -5.61 -10.19
CA TYR A 320 -5.67 -4.63 -11.18
C TYR A 320 -4.16 -4.43 -11.14
N TYR A 321 -3.58 -4.25 -12.30
CA TYR A 321 -2.25 -3.69 -12.46
C TYR A 321 -2.34 -2.20 -12.79
N LEU A 322 -1.51 -1.40 -12.14
CA LEU A 322 -1.23 -0.03 -12.52
C LEU A 322 0.14 0.03 -13.20
N HIS A 323 0.13 0.24 -14.50
CA HIS A 323 1.35 0.51 -15.26
C HIS A 323 1.71 1.99 -15.13
N THR A 324 2.70 2.30 -14.29
CA THR A 324 3.08 3.68 -14.02
C THR A 324 3.85 4.33 -15.17
N GLY A 325 4.54 3.53 -15.97
CA GLY A 325 5.47 4.01 -16.98
C GLY A 325 6.76 4.62 -16.41
N LEU A 326 6.91 4.58 -15.08
CA LEU A 326 8.12 5.04 -14.41
C LEU A 326 9.21 3.95 -14.47
N ILE A 327 10.46 4.39 -14.44
CA ILE A 327 11.63 3.51 -14.40
C ILE A 327 12.49 3.95 -13.22
N VAL A 328 12.77 3.02 -12.31
CA VAL A 328 13.79 3.26 -11.27
C VAL A 328 15.16 3.12 -11.92
N ARG A 329 15.93 4.19 -11.89
CA ARG A 329 17.31 4.16 -12.36
C ARG A 329 18.23 3.76 -11.21
N ASP A 330 19.06 2.77 -11.48
CA ASP A 330 20.14 2.40 -10.56
C ASP A 330 21.16 3.55 -10.50
N GLU A 331 21.07 4.37 -9.46
CA GLU A 331 21.97 5.51 -9.23
C GLU A 331 23.45 5.07 -9.24
N ARG A 332 23.74 3.82 -8.83
CA ARG A 332 25.07 3.24 -8.87
C ARG A 332 25.56 3.00 -10.31
N LYS A 333 24.65 2.63 -11.22
CA LYS A 333 24.97 2.53 -12.66
C LYS A 333 25.12 3.91 -13.28
N LEU A 334 24.29 4.88 -12.86
CA LEU A 334 24.38 6.26 -13.33
C LEU A 334 25.71 6.91 -12.93
N ALA A 335 26.14 6.72 -11.68
CA ALA A 335 27.41 7.25 -11.16
C ALA A 335 28.65 6.68 -11.90
N LYS A 336 28.54 5.51 -12.51
CA LYS A 336 29.58 4.90 -13.35
C LYS A 336 29.59 5.41 -14.80
N LEU A 337 28.58 6.18 -15.20
CA LEU A 337 28.54 6.78 -16.55
C LEU A 337 29.39 8.05 -16.62
N SER A 338 29.96 8.33 -17.79
CA SER A 338 30.63 9.60 -18.00
C SER A 338 29.67 10.78 -17.81
N LEU A 339 30.16 11.91 -17.30
CA LEU A 339 29.39 13.13 -17.05
C LEU A 339 28.53 13.54 -18.26
N ARG A 340 29.09 13.40 -19.47
CA ARG A 340 28.38 13.68 -20.74
C ARG A 340 27.15 12.78 -20.94
N LYS A 341 27.23 11.49 -20.57
CA LYS A 341 26.12 10.56 -20.63
C LYS A 341 25.07 10.87 -19.57
N GLN A 342 25.52 11.25 -18.37
CA GLN A 342 24.62 11.67 -17.28
C GLN A 342 23.81 12.93 -17.64
N LEU A 343 24.48 13.96 -18.22
CA LEU A 343 23.83 15.18 -18.68
C LEU A 343 22.84 14.92 -19.82
N LYS A 344 23.20 14.07 -20.78
CA LYS A 344 22.30 13.72 -21.89
C LYS A 344 21.03 13.01 -21.41
N LEU A 345 21.13 12.17 -20.40
CA LEU A 345 20.00 11.49 -19.77
C LEU A 345 19.11 12.48 -19.02
N LYS A 346 19.68 13.43 -18.28
CA LYS A 346 18.92 14.48 -17.57
C LYS A 346 18.16 15.40 -18.54
N CYS A 347 18.79 15.79 -19.67
CA CYS A 347 18.11 16.59 -20.70
C CYS A 347 16.92 15.84 -21.35
N GLN A 348 17.06 14.52 -21.54
CA GLN A 348 15.94 13.72 -22.06
C GLN A 348 14.78 13.63 -21.08
N GLU A 349 15.05 13.59 -19.77
CA GLU A 349 14.02 13.60 -18.71
C GLU A 349 13.26 14.91 -18.66
N GLN A 350 13.99 16.04 -18.72
CA GLN A 350 13.36 17.36 -18.72
C GLN A 350 12.47 17.55 -19.95
N ASN A 351 12.91 17.07 -21.12
CA ASN A 351 12.09 17.12 -22.33
C ASN A 351 10.84 16.25 -22.24
N LEU A 352 10.92 15.06 -21.62
CA LEU A 352 9.77 14.19 -21.40
C LEU A 352 8.79 14.76 -20.37
N SER A 353 9.28 15.38 -19.30
CA SER A 353 8.44 16.03 -18.30
C SER A 353 7.76 17.29 -18.86
N ASN A 354 8.46 18.08 -19.67
CA ASN A 354 7.90 19.25 -20.34
C ASN A 354 6.84 18.85 -21.39
N LEU A 355 7.09 17.81 -22.17
CA LEU A 355 6.09 17.26 -23.11
C LEU A 355 4.82 16.72 -22.42
N ALA A 356 4.96 16.18 -21.21
CA ALA A 356 3.84 15.72 -20.40
C ALA A 356 3.05 16.90 -19.82
N GLN A 357 3.74 17.97 -19.40
CA GLN A 357 3.12 19.20 -18.93
C GLN A 357 2.42 19.97 -20.07
N ASP A 358 3.06 20.10 -21.24
CA ASP A 358 2.46 20.76 -22.40
C ASP A 358 1.22 20.03 -22.91
N LYS A 359 1.21 18.69 -22.91
CA LYS A 359 0.01 17.91 -23.25
C LYS A 359 -1.11 18.05 -22.22
N ALA A 360 -0.78 18.29 -20.95
CA ALA A 360 -1.76 18.55 -19.91
C ALA A 360 -2.36 19.97 -20.06
N LEU A 361 -1.53 20.97 -20.36
CA LEU A 361 -1.95 22.37 -20.62
C LEU A 361 -2.82 22.50 -21.87
N VAL A 362 -2.45 21.86 -22.98
CA VAL A 362 -3.25 21.84 -24.21
C VAL A 362 -4.62 21.19 -23.99
N ARG A 363 -4.73 20.19 -23.13
CA ARG A 363 -6.03 19.61 -22.78
C ARG A 363 -6.91 20.54 -21.92
N ILE A 364 -6.30 21.38 -21.08
CA ILE A 364 -7.04 22.35 -20.26
C ILE A 364 -7.57 23.50 -21.15
N GLU A 365 -6.80 23.96 -22.12
CA GLU A 365 -7.24 24.99 -23.07
C GLU A 365 -8.39 24.53 -23.99
N VAL A 366 -8.35 23.29 -24.47
CA VAL A 366 -9.42 22.71 -25.31
C VAL A 366 -10.72 22.44 -24.51
N SER A 367 -10.65 22.26 -23.20
CA SER A 367 -11.84 22.05 -22.34
C SER A 367 -12.53 23.37 -21.93
N ASN A 368 -11.87 24.52 -22.06
CA ASN A 368 -12.44 25.81 -21.71
C ASN A 368 -13.19 26.52 -22.88
N ASP A 369 -13.04 26.02 -24.12
CA ASP A 369 -13.68 26.64 -25.31
C ASP A 369 -15.09 26.10 -25.61
N VAL A 370 -15.67 25.22 -24.81
CA VAL A 370 -16.99 24.60 -25.11
C VAL A 370 -18.15 25.27 -24.36
N ASN A 371 -17.94 26.30 -23.55
CA ASN A 371 -19.02 27.02 -22.86
C ASN A 371 -19.03 28.51 -23.10
N GLN A 372 -19.26 28.94 -24.36
CA GLN A 372 -19.81 30.26 -24.63
C GLN A 372 -21.30 30.15 -24.99
N PRO A 373 -22.20 30.86 -24.32
CA PRO A 373 -23.61 30.88 -24.68
C PRO A 373 -23.81 31.68 -26.00
N ILE A 374 -24.54 31.08 -26.92
CA ILE A 374 -24.98 31.71 -28.17
C ILE A 374 -25.89 32.89 -27.82
N PRO A 375 -25.64 34.09 -28.28
CA PRO A 375 -26.55 35.23 -28.06
C PRO A 375 -27.83 35.03 -28.86
N LEU A 376 -28.98 35.03 -28.18
CA LEU A 376 -30.29 35.09 -28.79
C LEU A 376 -30.49 36.42 -29.49
N SER A 377 -30.55 36.38 -30.79
CA SER A 377 -30.97 37.55 -31.60
C SER A 377 -32.46 37.80 -31.38
N SER A 378 -32.77 39.03 -30.96
CA SER A 378 -34.10 39.59 -30.88
C SER A 378 -34.70 39.73 -32.29
N TYR A 379 -35.79 39.03 -32.57
CA TYR A 379 -36.70 39.43 -33.64
C TYR A 379 -37.79 40.32 -33.06
N GLY A 380 -37.83 41.56 -33.60
CA GLY A 380 -38.87 42.53 -33.30
C GLY A 380 -40.20 42.12 -33.94
N GLN A 381 -41.24 42.56 -33.31
CA GLN A 381 -42.60 42.56 -33.83
C GLN A 381 -42.87 43.69 -34.83
N PRO A 382 -43.95 43.54 -35.61
CA PRO A 382 -44.88 44.63 -35.70
C PRO A 382 -46.06 44.54 -34.75
#